data_5fdf63ead7b5c83b6674cf2b5a4b532c
#
_entry.id   5fdf63ead7b5c83b6674cf2b5a4b532c
#
_cell.length_a   1.000
_cell.length_b   1.000
_cell.length_c   1.000
_cell.angle_alpha   90.00
_cell.angle_beta   90.00
_cell.angle_gamma   90.00
#
_symmetry.space_group_name_H-M   'P 1'
#
loop_
_entity.id
_entity.type
_entity.pdbx_description
1 polymer ?
#
loop_
_entity_poly.entity_id
_entity_poly.type
_entity_poly.pdbx_seq_one_letter_code
_entity_poly.pdbx_strand_id
1 'polypeptide(L)'
;MSRHKKVLAIVLAGGEGKRLMPLTEDRAKPAVPFAGGYRLIDFALSNLVNSGYLQIVVLTQYKSHSLDRHLSETWRLSTQLGNYVTSVPAQQRRGKEWFLGSANAIFQSMNLIDDADPDIVVVVGADHVYRMDFSDMVRKHIESGAKASVAAVRQPMDMVKSFGVIETDPQDPTRISRFVEKPDSTAPLPDDPNAFLASMGNYVFDRDALVEALRADNERGDTNHDMGGDIMPHFADRGEAMVYDFTHNDVPGSTDRDRQYWRDVGTLDSYYDSHMDLIRPLPVFNLYNYD
;
A
#
# COMPACT_ATOMS: atom_id res chain seq x y z
N MET A 1 28.04 6.21 -13.54
CA MET A 1 27.09 5.10 -13.39
C MET A 1 26.23 5.41 -12.18
N SER A 2 24.95 5.75 -12.35
CA SER A 2 24.03 5.92 -11.22
C SER A 2 23.91 4.56 -10.50
N ARG A 3 24.27 4.51 -9.22
CA ARG A 3 24.08 3.30 -8.39
C ARG A 3 22.58 3.00 -8.37
N HIS A 4 22.20 1.79 -8.75
CA HIS A 4 20.81 1.36 -8.59
C HIS A 4 20.40 1.53 -7.13
N LYS A 5 19.34 2.29 -6.89
CA LYS A 5 18.80 2.50 -5.54
C LYS A 5 18.28 1.17 -4.99
N LYS A 6 18.69 0.84 -3.77
CA LYS A 6 18.22 -0.35 -3.07
C LYS A 6 16.84 -0.08 -2.48
N VAL A 7 15.89 -0.96 -2.75
CA VAL A 7 14.51 -0.82 -2.31
C VAL A 7 14.15 -1.96 -1.35
N LEU A 8 13.56 -1.60 -0.21
CA LEU A 8 12.89 -2.52 0.70
C LEU A 8 11.38 -2.32 0.56
N ALA A 9 10.62 -3.39 0.38
CA ALA A 9 9.17 -3.34 0.41
C ALA A 9 8.63 -3.82 1.76
N ILE A 10 7.70 -3.07 2.34
CA ILE A 10 6.99 -3.41 3.58
C ILE A 10 5.51 -3.54 3.25
N VAL A 11 4.95 -4.73 3.50
CA VAL A 11 3.53 -5.03 3.30
C VAL A 11 2.84 -5.01 4.66
N LEU A 12 1.86 -4.12 4.81
CA LEU A 12 1.08 -3.98 6.04
C LEU A 12 -0.09 -4.97 6.04
N ALA A 13 0.00 -6.02 6.84
CA ALA A 13 -0.95 -7.13 6.90
C ALA A 13 -1.56 -7.32 8.30
N GLY A 14 -1.60 -6.26 9.13
CA GLY A 14 -2.01 -6.32 10.53
C GLY A 14 -3.50 -6.08 10.80
N GLY A 15 -4.31 -5.77 9.81
CA GLY A 15 -5.72 -5.40 9.98
C GLY A 15 -6.61 -6.56 10.45
N GLU A 16 -7.52 -6.29 11.42
CA GLU A 16 -8.43 -7.28 11.99
C GLU A 16 -9.51 -7.75 11.00
N GLY A 17 -9.91 -6.90 10.05
CA GLY A 17 -10.86 -7.25 8.98
C GLY A 17 -12.30 -7.48 9.45
N LYS A 18 -12.77 -6.85 10.54
CA LYS A 18 -14.12 -7.03 11.12
C LYS A 18 -15.26 -6.94 10.11
N ARG A 19 -15.15 -6.04 9.13
CA ARG A 19 -16.19 -5.80 8.11
C ARG A 19 -16.34 -6.95 7.10
N LEU A 20 -15.36 -7.88 7.05
CA LEU A 20 -15.39 -9.09 6.21
C LEU A 20 -15.85 -10.35 6.95
N MET A 21 -16.35 -10.23 8.18
CA MET A 21 -16.95 -11.39 8.86
C MET A 21 -18.09 -11.98 8.01
N PRO A 22 -18.19 -13.34 7.92
CA PRO A 22 -17.44 -14.35 8.68
C PRO A 22 -16.12 -14.79 8.03
N LEU A 23 -15.71 -14.26 6.88
CA LEU A 23 -14.50 -14.68 6.15
C LEU A 23 -13.21 -14.48 6.97
N THR A 24 -13.22 -13.58 7.94
CA THR A 24 -12.09 -13.24 8.82
C THR A 24 -12.27 -13.80 10.24
N GLU A 25 -13.21 -14.73 10.45
CA GLU A 25 -13.45 -15.33 11.76
C GLU A 25 -12.20 -16.02 12.30
N ASP A 26 -11.49 -16.78 11.46
CA ASP A 26 -10.33 -17.59 11.85
C ASP A 26 -9.01 -17.18 11.16
N ARG A 27 -9.01 -16.08 10.42
CA ARG A 27 -7.84 -15.63 9.63
C ARG A 27 -7.75 -14.14 9.48
N ALA A 28 -6.53 -13.65 9.25
CA ALA A 28 -6.29 -12.25 8.89
C ALA A 28 -6.93 -11.91 7.53
N LYS A 29 -7.39 -10.66 7.33
CA LYS A 29 -7.97 -10.19 6.07
C LYS A 29 -7.08 -10.48 4.85
N PRO A 30 -5.74 -10.26 4.86
CA PRO A 30 -4.86 -10.59 3.74
C PRO A 30 -4.83 -12.08 3.37
N ALA A 31 -5.19 -12.97 4.32
CA ALA A 31 -5.24 -14.41 4.10
C ALA A 31 -6.59 -14.93 3.57
N VAL A 32 -7.57 -14.04 3.34
CA VAL A 32 -8.86 -14.43 2.77
C VAL A 32 -8.66 -14.96 1.35
N PRO A 33 -9.20 -16.16 1.03
CA PRO A 33 -9.12 -16.74 -0.31
C PRO A 33 -9.74 -15.81 -1.36
N PHE A 34 -9.11 -15.73 -2.51
CA PHE A 34 -9.57 -14.91 -3.62
C PHE A 34 -9.33 -15.64 -4.95
N ALA A 35 -10.27 -15.54 -5.89
CA ALA A 35 -10.16 -16.10 -7.23
C ALA A 35 -9.69 -17.58 -7.26
N GLY A 36 -10.16 -18.40 -6.34
CA GLY A 36 -9.86 -19.83 -6.25
C GLY A 36 -8.52 -20.13 -5.57
N GLY A 37 -7.41 -19.94 -6.25
CA GLY A 37 -6.07 -20.33 -5.76
C GLY A 37 -5.30 -19.25 -4.99
N TYR A 38 -5.74 -18.01 -5.05
CA TYR A 38 -5.02 -16.85 -4.49
C TYR A 38 -5.54 -16.46 -3.10
N ARG A 39 -4.81 -15.53 -2.48
CA ARG A 39 -5.23 -14.77 -1.31
C ARG A 39 -5.14 -13.28 -1.61
N LEU A 40 -5.82 -12.43 -0.85
CA LEU A 40 -5.80 -10.99 -1.09
C LEU A 40 -4.38 -10.41 -1.12
N ILE A 41 -3.49 -10.89 -0.25
CA ILE A 41 -2.09 -10.42 -0.21
C ILE A 41 -1.32 -10.71 -1.51
N ASP A 42 -1.71 -11.73 -2.27
CA ASP A 42 -0.96 -12.13 -3.48
C ASP A 42 -0.94 -11.04 -4.54
N PHE A 43 -1.93 -10.14 -4.57
CA PHE A 43 -1.93 -8.99 -5.47
C PHE A 43 -0.81 -8.00 -5.14
N ALA A 44 -0.68 -7.62 -3.87
CA ALA A 44 0.39 -6.73 -3.44
C ALA A 44 1.78 -7.36 -3.68
N LEU A 45 1.95 -8.64 -3.32
CA LEU A 45 3.21 -9.36 -3.50
C LEU A 45 3.56 -9.53 -4.98
N SER A 46 2.58 -9.90 -5.83
CA SER A 46 2.79 -10.04 -7.27
C SER A 46 3.22 -8.72 -7.90
N ASN A 47 2.56 -7.61 -7.55
CA ASN A 47 2.93 -6.29 -8.06
C ASN A 47 4.36 -5.91 -7.67
N LEU A 48 4.78 -6.14 -6.42
CA LEU A 48 6.13 -5.87 -5.95
C LEU A 48 7.18 -6.73 -6.67
N VAL A 49 6.93 -8.05 -6.75
CA VAL A 49 7.86 -9.00 -7.41
C VAL A 49 7.98 -8.70 -8.90
N ASN A 50 6.87 -8.45 -9.60
CA ASN A 50 6.87 -8.10 -11.01
C ASN A 50 7.54 -6.74 -11.28
N SER A 51 7.53 -5.83 -10.32
CA SER A 51 8.27 -4.56 -10.37
C SER A 51 9.77 -4.72 -10.05
N GLY A 52 10.25 -5.94 -9.78
CA GLY A 52 11.65 -6.23 -9.46
C GLY A 52 12.04 -6.00 -7.99
N TYR A 53 11.09 -5.74 -7.09
CA TYR A 53 11.35 -5.55 -5.66
C TYR A 53 11.21 -6.88 -4.93
N LEU A 54 12.35 -7.52 -4.68
CA LEU A 54 12.42 -8.90 -4.19
C LEU A 54 12.85 -9.01 -2.71
N GLN A 55 13.05 -7.89 -2.02
CA GLN A 55 13.26 -7.83 -0.57
C GLN A 55 11.98 -7.32 0.07
N ILE A 56 11.15 -8.25 0.56
CA ILE A 56 9.80 -7.95 1.01
C ILE A 56 9.62 -8.45 2.45
N VAL A 57 9.17 -7.54 3.32
CA VAL A 57 8.77 -7.82 4.70
C VAL A 57 7.27 -7.66 4.82
N VAL A 58 6.60 -8.65 5.40
CA VAL A 58 5.16 -8.63 5.66
C VAL A 58 4.94 -8.49 7.17
N LEU A 59 4.44 -7.33 7.61
CA LEU A 59 4.15 -7.08 9.02
C LEU A 59 2.77 -7.63 9.37
N THR A 60 2.72 -8.63 10.26
CA THR A 60 1.50 -9.35 10.64
C THR A 60 1.16 -9.15 12.11
N GLN A 61 -0.11 -9.23 12.46
CA GLN A 61 -0.56 -9.09 13.86
C GLN A 61 -1.68 -10.08 14.21
N TYR A 62 -2.87 -9.91 13.66
CA TYR A 62 -4.03 -10.72 13.99
C TYR A 62 -4.08 -12.02 13.20
N LYS A 63 -4.37 -13.16 13.89
CA LYS A 63 -4.69 -14.45 13.28
C LYS A 63 -3.77 -14.82 12.10
N SER A 64 -2.47 -14.58 12.26
CA SER A 64 -1.48 -14.62 11.16
C SER A 64 -1.13 -16.03 10.70
N HIS A 65 -1.44 -17.09 11.48
CA HIS A 65 -0.99 -18.46 11.20
C HIS A 65 -1.26 -18.92 9.76
N SER A 66 -2.49 -18.72 9.26
CA SER A 66 -2.84 -19.13 7.88
C SER A 66 -2.17 -18.25 6.82
N LEU A 67 -1.85 -16.99 7.15
CA LEU A 67 -1.09 -16.10 6.30
C LEU A 67 0.38 -16.50 6.25
N ASP A 68 1.00 -16.72 7.41
CA ASP A 68 2.41 -17.13 7.53
C ASP A 68 2.67 -18.46 6.79
N ARG A 69 1.74 -19.40 6.91
CA ARG A 69 1.80 -20.65 6.17
C ARG A 69 1.72 -20.43 4.67
N HIS A 70 0.78 -19.60 4.18
CA HIS A 70 0.65 -19.28 2.76
C HIS A 70 1.92 -18.63 2.21
N LEU A 71 2.48 -17.65 2.93
CA LEU A 71 3.71 -16.96 2.53
C LEU A 71 4.88 -17.94 2.43
N SER A 72 5.06 -18.82 3.41
CA SER A 72 6.15 -19.78 3.45
C SER A 72 6.05 -20.90 2.40
N GLU A 73 4.83 -21.26 2.00
CA GLU A 73 4.57 -22.28 1.00
C GLU A 73 4.60 -21.73 -0.44
N THR A 74 4.11 -20.52 -0.66
CA THR A 74 3.86 -19.95 -2.00
C THR A 74 4.94 -18.98 -2.44
N TRP A 75 5.43 -18.10 -1.55
CA TRP A 75 6.34 -17.01 -1.90
C TRP A 75 7.81 -17.33 -1.58
N ARG A 76 8.33 -18.39 -2.20
CA ARG A 76 9.71 -18.84 -2.02
C ARG A 76 10.64 -18.19 -3.04
N LEU A 77 11.24 -17.07 -2.66
CA LEU A 77 12.27 -16.42 -3.48
C LEU A 77 13.65 -17.00 -3.20
N SER A 78 14.62 -16.73 -4.09
CA SER A 78 15.99 -17.21 -3.95
C SER A 78 16.75 -16.44 -2.89
N THR A 79 16.85 -16.98 -1.69
CA THR A 79 17.62 -16.38 -0.58
C THR A 79 19.12 -16.31 -0.85
N GLN A 80 19.65 -17.17 -1.71
CA GLN A 80 21.06 -17.12 -2.15
C GLN A 80 21.38 -15.85 -2.93
N LEU A 81 20.38 -15.25 -3.58
CA LEU A 81 20.49 -13.97 -4.27
C LEU A 81 20.10 -12.77 -3.40
N GLY A 82 19.87 -12.99 -2.09
CA GLY A 82 19.42 -11.95 -1.17
C GLY A 82 17.94 -11.58 -1.31
N ASN A 83 17.14 -12.41 -2.00
CA ASN A 83 15.71 -12.19 -2.21
C ASN A 83 14.89 -12.94 -1.16
N TYR A 84 13.86 -12.31 -0.63
CA TYR A 84 12.98 -12.94 0.38
C TYR A 84 11.60 -12.30 0.42
N VAL A 85 10.62 -13.09 0.83
CA VAL A 85 9.34 -12.63 1.40
C VAL A 85 9.28 -13.19 2.82
N THR A 86 9.36 -12.33 3.81
CA THR A 86 9.42 -12.73 5.23
C THR A 86 8.26 -12.16 6.01
N SER A 87 7.48 -13.03 6.67
CA SER A 87 6.48 -12.60 7.65
C SER A 87 7.16 -12.23 8.98
N VAL A 88 6.77 -11.09 9.52
CA VAL A 88 7.26 -10.58 10.81
C VAL A 88 6.06 -10.23 11.68
N PRO A 89 5.72 -11.07 12.65
CA PRO A 89 4.66 -10.78 13.59
C PRO A 89 5.07 -9.69 14.59
N ALA A 90 4.09 -9.04 15.18
CA ALA A 90 4.32 -8.08 16.27
C ALA A 90 5.12 -8.74 17.41
N GLN A 91 6.32 -8.23 17.71
CA GLN A 91 7.29 -8.86 18.61
C GLN A 91 7.43 -8.17 19.97
N GLN A 92 6.65 -7.12 20.24
CA GLN A 92 6.70 -6.36 21.50
C GLN A 92 8.13 -5.88 21.88
N ARG A 93 8.96 -5.54 20.89
CA ARG A 93 10.38 -5.17 21.11
C ARG A 93 10.56 -3.88 21.89
N ARG A 94 9.58 -2.99 21.91
CA ARG A 94 9.63 -1.67 22.53
C ARG A 94 8.52 -1.46 23.57
N GLY A 95 8.09 -2.53 24.24
CA GLY A 95 7.05 -2.51 25.26
C GLY A 95 6.17 -3.75 25.21
N LYS A 96 5.10 -3.78 26.03
CA LYS A 96 4.13 -4.88 26.04
C LYS A 96 2.94 -4.66 25.08
N GLU A 97 3.05 -3.66 24.20
CA GLU A 97 1.94 -3.24 23.35
C GLU A 97 2.02 -3.91 21.98
N TRP A 98 0.85 -4.22 21.45
CA TRP A 98 0.67 -4.59 20.05
C TRP A 98 0.86 -3.36 19.15
N PHE A 99 0.85 -3.54 17.82
CA PHE A 99 0.88 -2.40 16.90
C PHE A 99 -0.34 -1.50 17.13
N LEU A 100 -0.09 -0.26 17.47
CA LEU A 100 -1.13 0.75 17.74
C LEU A 100 -1.73 1.30 16.44
N GLY A 101 -0.94 1.30 15.36
CA GLY A 101 -1.33 1.76 14.03
C GLY A 101 -0.32 1.29 12.99
N SER A 102 -0.55 1.66 11.73
CA SER A 102 0.29 1.24 10.59
C SER A 102 1.71 1.83 10.66
N ALA A 103 1.87 3.07 11.10
CA ALA A 103 3.18 3.70 11.32
C ALA A 103 3.90 3.08 12.52
N ASN A 104 3.18 2.78 13.61
CA ASN A 104 3.75 2.10 14.76
C ASN A 104 4.26 0.69 14.43
N ALA A 105 3.58 -0.04 13.53
CA ALA A 105 4.04 -1.34 13.06
C ALA A 105 5.42 -1.26 12.40
N ILE A 106 5.64 -0.25 11.54
CA ILE A 106 6.94 -0.01 10.90
C ILE A 106 7.97 0.46 11.94
N PHE A 107 7.59 1.37 12.84
CA PHE A 107 8.46 1.87 13.90
C PHE A 107 8.98 0.75 14.81
N GLN A 108 8.11 -0.18 15.25
CA GLN A 108 8.52 -1.34 16.04
C GLN A 108 9.41 -2.32 15.27
N SER A 109 9.41 -2.23 13.94
CA SER A 109 10.15 -3.08 13.01
C SER A 109 11.33 -2.35 12.34
N MET A 110 11.78 -1.21 12.88
CA MET A 110 12.86 -0.39 12.30
C MET A 110 14.16 -1.14 12.10
N ASN A 111 14.47 -2.14 12.96
CA ASN A 111 15.63 -3.00 12.77
C ASN A 111 15.65 -3.69 11.39
N LEU A 112 14.51 -3.97 10.78
CA LEU A 112 14.45 -4.58 9.45
C LEU A 112 14.89 -3.58 8.36
N ILE A 113 14.61 -2.28 8.56
CA ILE A 113 15.09 -1.20 7.70
C ILE A 113 16.60 -1.03 7.89
N ASP A 114 17.06 -1.05 9.15
CA ASP A 114 18.50 -0.92 9.47
C ASP A 114 19.31 -2.10 8.93
N ASP A 115 18.82 -3.35 9.09
CA ASP A 115 19.47 -4.56 8.59
C ASP A 115 19.52 -4.62 7.04
N ALA A 116 18.43 -4.16 6.39
CA ALA A 116 18.36 -4.13 4.93
C ALA A 116 19.15 -2.96 4.35
N ASP A 117 19.33 -1.86 5.07
CA ASP A 117 19.98 -0.61 4.63
C ASP A 117 19.56 -0.18 3.22
N PRO A 118 18.25 0.08 2.98
CA PRO A 118 17.76 0.50 1.68
C PRO A 118 17.97 2.00 1.47
N ASP A 119 17.96 2.45 0.21
CA ASP A 119 17.84 3.87 -0.14
C ASP A 119 16.37 4.33 -0.08
N ILE A 120 15.45 3.44 -0.47
CA ILE A 120 14.01 3.69 -0.64
C ILE A 120 13.21 2.63 0.10
N VAL A 121 12.13 3.03 0.73
CA VAL A 121 11.15 2.11 1.35
C VAL A 121 9.81 2.25 0.64
N VAL A 122 9.30 1.14 0.13
CA VAL A 122 7.94 1.04 -0.43
C VAL A 122 7.03 0.43 0.62
N VAL A 123 5.93 1.10 0.96
CA VAL A 123 4.94 0.63 1.94
C VAL A 123 3.61 0.41 1.25
N VAL A 124 3.05 -0.79 1.35
CA VAL A 124 1.78 -1.14 0.69
C VAL A 124 0.82 -1.85 1.62
N GLY A 125 -0.49 -1.64 1.41
CA GLY A 125 -1.54 -2.43 2.02
C GLY A 125 -1.66 -3.82 1.40
N ALA A 126 -2.11 -4.80 2.20
CA ALA A 126 -2.23 -6.21 1.80
C ALA A 126 -3.66 -6.63 1.43
N ASP A 127 -4.57 -5.71 1.19
CA ASP A 127 -6.01 -5.96 1.16
C ASP A 127 -6.74 -5.37 -0.06
N HIS A 128 -5.99 -4.96 -1.06
CA HIS A 128 -6.51 -4.41 -2.32
C HIS A 128 -6.29 -5.38 -3.49
N VAL A 129 -7.23 -5.34 -4.44
CA VAL A 129 -7.13 -6.08 -5.71
C VAL A 129 -6.84 -5.08 -6.83
N TYR A 130 -5.63 -5.15 -7.40
CA TYR A 130 -5.15 -4.24 -8.42
C TYR A 130 -3.92 -4.79 -9.13
N ARG A 131 -3.55 -4.19 -10.25
CA ARG A 131 -2.29 -4.42 -10.95
C ARG A 131 -1.53 -3.10 -11.06
N MET A 132 -0.26 -3.09 -10.63
CA MET A 132 0.56 -1.88 -10.62
C MET A 132 2.04 -2.22 -10.81
N ASP A 133 2.71 -1.44 -11.66
CA ASP A 133 4.17 -1.39 -11.72
C ASP A 133 4.68 -0.35 -10.72
N PHE A 134 5.24 -0.81 -9.62
CA PHE A 134 5.86 0.06 -8.61
C PHE A 134 7.20 0.64 -9.07
N SER A 135 7.84 0.07 -10.09
CA SER A 135 9.11 0.61 -10.59
C SER A 135 8.93 2.01 -11.21
N ASP A 136 7.79 2.25 -11.88
CA ASP A 136 7.45 3.57 -12.40
C ASP A 136 7.20 4.58 -11.28
N MET A 137 6.48 4.18 -10.22
CA MET A 137 6.25 5.05 -9.06
C MET A 137 7.54 5.41 -8.33
N VAL A 138 8.43 4.42 -8.10
CA VAL A 138 9.74 4.65 -7.45
C VAL A 138 10.63 5.54 -8.31
N ARG A 139 10.64 5.33 -9.64
CA ARG A 139 11.38 6.17 -10.56
C ARG A 139 10.92 7.63 -10.49
N LYS A 140 9.60 7.88 -10.55
CA LYS A 140 9.02 9.22 -10.45
C LYS A 140 9.29 9.87 -9.08
N HIS A 141 9.24 9.09 -8.00
CA HIS A 141 9.62 9.55 -6.67
C HIS A 141 11.07 10.07 -6.65
N ILE A 142 12.01 9.30 -7.17
CA ILE A 142 13.42 9.69 -7.24
C ILE A 142 13.62 10.94 -8.12
N GLU A 143 12.98 10.98 -9.28
CA GLU A 143 13.05 12.10 -10.23
C GLU A 143 12.48 13.40 -9.65
N SER A 144 11.43 13.34 -8.85
CA SER A 144 10.79 14.50 -8.22
C SER A 144 11.61 15.12 -7.09
N GLY A 145 12.50 14.34 -6.47
CA GLY A 145 13.22 14.73 -5.25
C GLY A 145 12.35 14.87 -4.01
N ALA A 146 11.09 14.40 -4.05
CA ALA A 146 10.20 14.37 -2.89
C ALA A 146 10.73 13.39 -1.83
N LYS A 147 10.31 13.58 -0.57
CA LYS A 147 10.66 12.68 0.55
C LYS A 147 9.63 11.58 0.75
N ALA A 148 8.39 11.85 0.35
CA ALA A 148 7.28 10.91 0.38
C ALA A 148 6.50 10.98 -0.93
N SER A 149 5.97 9.84 -1.37
CA SER A 149 5.03 9.75 -2.50
C SER A 149 3.89 8.82 -2.13
N VAL A 150 2.68 9.16 -2.57
CA VAL A 150 1.51 8.30 -2.39
C VAL A 150 0.82 8.05 -3.72
N ALA A 151 0.46 6.79 -3.98
CA ALA A 151 -0.35 6.45 -5.13
C ALA A 151 -1.81 6.85 -4.89
N ALA A 152 -2.41 7.49 -5.88
CA ALA A 152 -3.78 7.98 -5.83
C ALA A 152 -4.62 7.43 -6.97
N VAL A 153 -5.87 7.16 -6.68
CA VAL A 153 -6.90 6.75 -7.64
C VAL A 153 -8.09 7.70 -7.58
N ARG A 154 -8.73 7.94 -8.71
CA ARG A 154 -9.94 8.76 -8.77
C ARG A 154 -11.13 7.98 -8.21
N GLN A 155 -11.85 8.57 -7.28
CA GLN A 155 -13.04 7.99 -6.65
C GLN A 155 -14.21 8.96 -6.69
N PRO A 156 -15.46 8.44 -6.78
CA PRO A 156 -16.68 9.26 -6.72
C PRO A 156 -16.81 10.02 -5.39
N MET A 157 -17.38 11.23 -5.44
CA MET A 157 -17.53 12.12 -4.30
C MET A 157 -18.30 11.53 -3.11
N ASP A 158 -19.20 10.58 -3.33
CA ASP A 158 -19.97 9.88 -2.28
C ASP A 158 -19.10 8.93 -1.44
N MET A 159 -17.88 8.58 -1.93
CA MET A 159 -16.92 7.71 -1.26
C MET A 159 -15.92 8.47 -0.37
N VAL A 160 -15.99 9.80 -0.27
CA VAL A 160 -15.00 10.66 0.39
C VAL A 160 -14.71 10.25 1.85
N LYS A 161 -15.73 9.79 2.59
CA LYS A 161 -15.60 9.35 3.99
C LYS A 161 -14.88 8.00 4.18
N SER A 162 -14.60 7.30 3.09
CA SER A 162 -14.01 5.95 3.12
C SER A 162 -12.50 5.95 2.96
N PHE A 163 -11.92 7.03 2.40
CA PHE A 163 -10.52 7.07 1.99
C PHE A 163 -9.77 8.29 2.53
N GLY A 164 -8.45 8.19 2.57
CA GLY A 164 -7.58 9.36 2.67
C GLY A 164 -7.70 10.19 1.40
N VAL A 165 -7.96 11.49 1.56
CA VAL A 165 -8.15 12.45 0.47
C VAL A 165 -6.87 13.22 0.23
N ILE A 166 -6.51 13.38 -1.04
CA ILE A 166 -5.32 14.10 -1.50
C ILE A 166 -5.77 15.36 -2.24
N GLU A 167 -5.35 16.51 -1.74
CA GLU A 167 -5.48 17.80 -2.43
C GLU A 167 -4.11 18.19 -2.99
N THR A 168 -4.06 18.58 -4.25
CA THR A 168 -2.81 18.95 -4.94
C THR A 168 -2.63 20.45 -5.02
N ASP A 169 -1.39 20.89 -5.22
CA ASP A 169 -1.09 22.29 -5.48
C ASP A 169 -1.64 22.69 -6.87
N PRO A 170 -2.44 23.75 -6.99
CA PRO A 170 -2.97 24.21 -8.27
C PRO A 170 -1.90 24.61 -9.30
N GLN A 171 -0.68 24.95 -8.85
CA GLN A 171 0.43 25.33 -9.72
C GLN A 171 1.30 24.13 -10.11
N ASP A 172 1.31 23.08 -9.28
CA ASP A 172 2.01 21.82 -9.53
C ASP A 172 1.12 20.63 -9.10
N PRO A 173 0.30 20.08 -9.99
CA PRO A 173 -0.61 18.97 -9.67
C PRO A 173 0.08 17.70 -9.21
N THR A 174 1.40 17.61 -9.29
CA THR A 174 2.18 16.47 -8.75
C THR A 174 2.53 16.65 -7.26
N ARG A 175 2.44 17.88 -6.73
CA ARG A 175 2.69 18.18 -5.31
C ARG A 175 1.41 18.07 -4.49
N ILE A 176 1.54 17.49 -3.30
CA ILE A 176 0.45 17.42 -2.34
C ILE A 176 0.46 18.70 -1.50
N SER A 177 -0.64 19.45 -1.55
CA SER A 177 -0.88 20.61 -0.69
C SER A 177 -1.50 20.22 0.64
N ARG A 178 -2.30 19.12 0.64
CA ARG A 178 -2.96 18.62 1.85
C ARG A 178 -3.28 17.14 1.72
N PHE A 179 -3.15 16.43 2.84
CA PHE A 179 -3.61 15.04 2.99
C PHE A 179 -4.52 14.94 4.20
N VAL A 180 -5.73 14.39 4.02
CA VAL A 180 -6.71 14.26 5.12
C VAL A 180 -7.32 12.87 5.12
N GLU A 181 -7.17 12.16 6.24
CA GLU A 181 -7.75 10.82 6.41
C GLU A 181 -9.25 10.90 6.67
N LYS A 182 -10.04 10.30 5.78
CA LYS A 182 -11.51 10.16 5.87
C LYS A 182 -12.26 11.43 6.28
N PRO A 183 -12.12 12.54 5.55
CA PRO A 183 -12.81 13.78 5.89
C PRO A 183 -14.31 13.67 5.62
N ASP A 184 -15.09 14.58 6.19
CA ASP A 184 -16.53 14.68 5.91
C ASP A 184 -16.85 15.17 4.50
N SER A 185 -15.95 15.97 3.91
CA SER A 185 -16.09 16.53 2.56
C SER A 185 -14.72 16.95 2.00
N THR A 186 -14.65 17.10 0.69
CA THR A 186 -13.50 17.65 -0.03
C THR A 186 -13.96 18.45 -1.25
N ALA A 187 -13.06 19.24 -1.83
CA ALA A 187 -13.28 19.83 -3.15
C ALA A 187 -13.17 18.75 -4.24
N PRO A 188 -13.96 18.82 -5.31
CA PRO A 188 -13.81 17.94 -6.47
C PRO A 188 -12.54 18.30 -7.26
N LEU A 189 -12.15 17.36 -8.15
CA LEU A 189 -11.03 17.61 -9.05
C LEU A 189 -11.35 18.75 -10.05
N PRO A 190 -10.37 19.54 -10.45
CA PRO A 190 -10.57 20.62 -11.41
C PRO A 190 -11.07 20.15 -12.77
N ASP A 191 -10.70 18.95 -13.18
CA ASP A 191 -11.04 18.30 -14.46
C ASP A 191 -12.23 17.33 -14.36
N ASP A 192 -12.66 16.96 -13.14
CA ASP A 192 -13.82 16.09 -12.90
C ASP A 192 -14.59 16.51 -11.64
N PRO A 193 -15.75 17.19 -11.78
CA PRO A 193 -16.53 17.66 -10.65
C PRO A 193 -17.21 16.55 -9.82
N ASN A 194 -17.18 15.29 -10.30
CA ASN A 194 -17.79 14.15 -9.63
C ASN A 194 -16.76 13.26 -8.92
N ALA A 195 -15.45 13.60 -8.97
CA ALA A 195 -14.39 12.79 -8.46
C ALA A 195 -13.43 13.58 -7.54
N PHE A 196 -12.72 12.82 -6.70
CA PHE A 196 -11.59 13.29 -5.89
C PHE A 196 -10.42 12.29 -5.99
N LEU A 197 -9.21 12.68 -5.55
CA LEU A 197 -8.07 11.78 -5.44
C LEU A 197 -8.09 11.07 -4.09
N ALA A 198 -8.29 9.75 -4.14
CA ALA A 198 -8.23 8.88 -2.99
C ALA A 198 -6.85 8.24 -2.87
N SER A 199 -6.30 8.19 -1.67
CA SER A 199 -5.09 7.41 -1.39
C SER A 199 -5.36 5.92 -1.59
N MET A 200 -4.45 5.26 -2.32
CA MET A 200 -4.47 3.79 -2.47
C MET A 200 -3.83 3.05 -1.29
N GLY A 201 -3.27 3.77 -0.30
CA GLY A 201 -2.52 3.16 0.79
C GLY A 201 -1.17 2.57 0.35
N ASN A 202 -0.66 3.02 -0.80
CA ASN A 202 0.63 2.63 -1.35
C ASN A 202 1.57 3.83 -1.35
N TYR A 203 2.70 3.70 -0.67
CA TYR A 203 3.61 4.81 -0.41
C TYR A 203 5.04 4.46 -0.83
N VAL A 204 5.81 5.48 -1.19
CA VAL A 204 7.26 5.42 -1.42
C VAL A 204 7.92 6.50 -0.61
N PHE A 205 8.99 6.18 0.11
CA PHE A 205 9.72 7.11 0.96
C PHE A 205 11.23 7.03 0.74
N ASP A 206 11.91 8.17 0.84
CA ASP A 206 13.33 8.18 1.19
C ASP A 206 13.49 7.54 2.58
N ARG A 207 14.41 6.57 2.72
CA ARG A 207 14.63 5.81 3.97
C ARG A 207 14.83 6.71 5.18
N ASP A 208 15.72 7.67 5.10
CA ASP A 208 16.10 8.52 6.24
C ASP A 208 14.93 9.45 6.65
N ALA A 209 14.20 9.97 5.68
CA ALA A 209 13.02 10.79 5.93
C ALA A 209 11.90 9.98 6.61
N LEU A 210 11.65 8.75 6.17
CA LEU A 210 10.68 7.86 6.82
C LEU A 210 11.08 7.57 8.28
N VAL A 211 12.34 7.22 8.52
CA VAL A 211 12.86 6.91 9.87
C VAL A 211 12.72 8.12 10.80
N GLU A 212 13.00 9.33 10.31
CA GLU A 212 12.83 10.56 11.08
C GLU A 212 11.36 10.81 11.42
N ALA A 213 10.46 10.71 10.43
CA ALA A 213 9.02 10.90 10.63
C ALA A 213 8.42 9.89 11.61
N LEU A 214 8.80 8.60 11.51
CA LEU A 214 8.34 7.55 12.43
C LEU A 214 8.81 7.78 13.88
N ARG A 215 10.03 8.29 14.07
CA ARG A 215 10.53 8.63 15.40
C ARG A 215 9.78 9.81 15.99
N ALA A 216 9.58 10.85 15.20
CA ALA A 216 8.83 12.03 15.61
C ALA A 216 7.38 11.68 15.96
N ASP A 217 6.71 10.84 15.15
CA ASP A 217 5.36 10.38 15.43
C ASP A 217 5.27 9.55 16.71
N ASN A 218 6.23 8.67 16.95
CA ASN A 218 6.24 7.82 18.15
C ASN A 218 6.42 8.59 19.47
N GLU A 219 6.97 9.81 19.42
CA GLU A 219 7.14 10.68 20.59
C GLU A 219 5.86 11.49 20.91
N ARG A 220 4.90 11.51 19.97
CA ARG A 220 3.63 12.23 20.12
C ARG A 220 2.61 11.38 20.89
N GLY A 221 1.86 12.03 21.77
CA GLY A 221 0.75 11.40 22.51
C GLY A 221 -0.63 11.65 21.90
N ASP A 222 -0.71 12.43 20.80
CA ASP A 222 -1.94 12.88 20.13
C ASP A 222 -2.11 12.31 18.72
N THR A 223 -1.49 11.15 18.47
CA THR A 223 -1.47 10.48 17.16
C THR A 223 -2.14 9.11 17.24
N ASN A 224 -2.66 8.63 16.10
CA ASN A 224 -3.13 7.25 15.92
C ASN A 224 -2.02 6.33 15.37
N HIS A 225 -0.83 6.88 15.16
CA HIS A 225 0.29 6.17 14.57
C HIS A 225 -0.04 5.54 13.21
N ASP A 226 -0.75 6.29 12.36
CA ASP A 226 -1.22 5.82 11.05
C ASP A 226 -0.43 6.45 9.90
N MET A 227 -0.15 5.65 8.86
CA MET A 227 0.60 6.13 7.71
C MET A 227 -0.13 7.23 6.93
N GLY A 228 -1.45 7.09 6.76
CA GLY A 228 -2.28 8.09 6.08
C GLY A 228 -2.63 9.25 6.99
N GLY A 229 -3.04 8.97 8.23
CA GLY A 229 -3.53 9.99 9.16
C GLY A 229 -2.45 10.86 9.79
N ASP A 230 -1.24 10.33 9.98
CA ASP A 230 -0.19 11.01 10.77
C ASP A 230 1.10 11.22 9.96
N ILE A 231 1.57 10.20 9.21
CA ILE A 231 2.86 10.28 8.49
C ILE A 231 2.74 11.10 7.20
N MET A 232 1.72 10.86 6.36
CA MET A 232 1.59 11.59 5.11
C MET A 232 1.31 13.09 5.29
N PRO A 233 0.46 13.53 6.25
CA PRO A 233 0.31 14.95 6.57
C PRO A 233 1.62 15.63 6.97
N HIS A 234 2.48 14.96 7.73
CA HIS A 234 3.80 15.49 8.11
C HIS A 234 4.65 15.90 6.90
N PHE A 235 4.62 15.13 5.81
CA PHE A 235 5.34 15.46 4.57
C PHE A 235 4.59 16.46 3.70
N ALA A 236 3.26 16.39 3.66
CA ALA A 236 2.43 17.31 2.90
C ALA A 236 2.58 18.75 3.42
N ASP A 237 2.51 18.96 4.73
CA ASP A 237 2.63 20.25 5.39
C ASP A 237 4.02 20.92 5.16
N ARG A 238 5.03 20.12 4.85
CA ARG A 238 6.40 20.57 4.54
C ARG A 238 6.64 20.79 3.04
N GLY A 239 5.65 20.48 2.18
CA GLY A 239 5.81 20.50 0.73
C GLY A 239 6.77 19.43 0.20
N GLU A 240 7.01 18.36 0.98
CA GLU A 240 7.92 17.24 0.68
C GLU A 240 7.21 16.00 0.12
N ALA A 241 5.88 16.08 -0.04
CA ALA A 241 5.05 14.99 -0.55
C ALA A 241 4.65 15.20 -2.02
N MET A 242 4.66 14.11 -2.80
CA MET A 242 4.11 14.09 -4.15
C MET A 242 3.00 13.05 -4.29
N VAL A 243 2.06 13.29 -5.21
CA VAL A 243 1.07 12.31 -5.64
C VAL A 243 1.54 11.58 -6.89
N TYR A 244 1.38 10.26 -6.87
CA TYR A 244 1.50 9.43 -8.06
C TYR A 244 0.09 9.10 -8.55
N ASP A 245 -0.33 9.69 -9.65
CA ASP A 245 -1.64 9.39 -10.26
C ASP A 245 -1.59 8.00 -10.90
N PHE A 246 -2.37 7.08 -10.35
CA PHE A 246 -2.46 5.68 -10.80
C PHE A 246 -2.99 5.57 -12.25
N THR A 247 -3.68 6.58 -12.75
CA THR A 247 -4.14 6.61 -14.15
C THR A 247 -2.99 6.54 -15.16
N HIS A 248 -1.79 6.94 -14.76
CA HIS A 248 -0.59 6.94 -15.58
C HIS A 248 0.27 5.67 -15.40
N ASN A 249 -0.19 4.70 -14.58
CA ASN A 249 0.52 3.44 -14.41
C ASN A 249 0.16 2.49 -15.55
N ASP A 250 1.15 2.18 -16.39
CA ASP A 250 0.98 1.27 -17.51
C ASP A 250 1.75 -0.04 -17.23
N VAL A 251 1.02 -1.14 -17.19
CA VAL A 251 1.59 -2.46 -16.94
C VAL A 251 1.56 -3.25 -18.25
N PRO A 252 2.66 -3.87 -18.67
CA PRO A 252 2.67 -4.71 -19.87
C PRO A 252 1.52 -5.72 -19.87
N GLY A 253 0.83 -5.90 -21.01
CA GLY A 253 -0.33 -6.78 -21.15
C GLY A 253 -1.63 -6.25 -20.55
N SER A 254 -1.66 -5.05 -19.96
CA SER A 254 -2.90 -4.39 -19.56
C SER A 254 -3.69 -3.93 -20.79
N THR A 255 -5.02 -3.92 -20.63
CA THR A 255 -5.97 -3.44 -21.66
C THR A 255 -6.72 -2.22 -21.12
N ASP A 256 -7.41 -1.48 -22.01
CA ASP A 256 -8.24 -0.33 -21.59
C ASP A 256 -9.34 -0.72 -20.57
N ARG A 257 -9.62 -2.01 -20.43
CA ARG A 257 -10.64 -2.54 -19.54
C ARG A 257 -10.16 -2.70 -18.11
N ASP A 258 -8.93 -3.12 -17.91
CA ASP A 258 -8.30 -3.35 -16.61
C ASP A 258 -7.27 -2.26 -16.24
N ARG A 259 -7.03 -1.32 -17.13
CA ARG A 259 -6.30 -0.09 -16.82
C ARG A 259 -7.02 0.64 -15.69
N GLN A 260 -6.27 1.03 -14.66
CA GLN A 260 -6.79 1.71 -13.46
C GLN A 260 -7.72 0.84 -12.58
N TYR A 261 -7.79 -0.47 -12.83
CA TYR A 261 -8.58 -1.34 -11.97
C TYR A 261 -7.97 -1.40 -10.57
N TRP A 262 -8.73 -0.93 -9.60
CA TRP A 262 -8.40 -0.98 -8.19
C TRP A 262 -9.67 -1.19 -7.36
N ARG A 263 -9.64 -2.13 -6.42
CA ARG A 263 -10.72 -2.44 -5.50
C ARG A 263 -10.20 -2.52 -4.07
N ASP A 264 -10.74 -1.69 -3.18
CA ASP A 264 -10.66 -1.94 -1.73
C ASP A 264 -11.66 -3.05 -1.38
N VAL A 265 -11.14 -4.19 -0.95
CA VAL A 265 -11.96 -5.31 -0.51
C VAL A 265 -12.25 -5.13 0.98
N GLY A 266 -13.01 -4.10 1.32
CA GLY A 266 -13.33 -3.71 2.69
C GLY A 266 -14.60 -4.33 3.28
N THR A 267 -15.51 -4.83 2.44
CA THR A 267 -16.82 -5.37 2.82
C THR A 267 -17.11 -6.67 2.08
N LEU A 268 -18.14 -7.43 2.51
CA LEU A 268 -18.58 -8.65 1.81
C LEU A 268 -19.09 -8.32 0.40
N ASP A 269 -19.76 -7.18 0.22
CA ASP A 269 -20.25 -6.76 -1.09
C ASP A 269 -19.08 -6.44 -2.03
N SER A 270 -18.09 -5.67 -1.57
CA SER A 270 -16.89 -5.37 -2.37
C SER A 270 -16.07 -6.63 -2.68
N TYR A 271 -16.03 -7.60 -1.75
CA TYR A 271 -15.42 -8.91 -2.00
C TYR A 271 -16.18 -9.69 -3.09
N TYR A 272 -17.50 -9.73 -3.02
CA TYR A 272 -18.34 -10.39 -4.02
C TYR A 272 -18.19 -9.72 -5.40
N ASP A 273 -18.31 -8.40 -5.46
CA ASP A 273 -18.20 -7.64 -6.71
C ASP A 273 -16.86 -7.82 -7.39
N SER A 274 -15.77 -7.84 -6.59
CA SER A 274 -14.42 -8.10 -7.11
C SER A 274 -14.29 -9.48 -7.75
N HIS A 275 -14.99 -10.50 -7.23
CA HIS A 275 -15.04 -11.82 -7.85
C HIS A 275 -15.89 -11.80 -9.13
N MET A 276 -17.00 -11.07 -9.12
CA MET A 276 -17.85 -10.94 -10.31
C MET A 276 -17.12 -10.25 -11.47
N ASP A 277 -16.23 -9.29 -11.18
CA ASP A 277 -15.39 -8.64 -12.19
C ASP A 277 -14.48 -9.65 -12.94
N LEU A 278 -14.06 -10.75 -12.27
CA LEU A 278 -13.19 -11.78 -12.85
C LEU A 278 -13.93 -12.81 -13.72
N ILE A 279 -15.20 -13.09 -13.42
CA ILE A 279 -15.94 -14.21 -14.05
C ILE A 279 -16.94 -13.79 -15.12
N ARG A 280 -17.01 -12.50 -15.44
CA ARG A 280 -17.82 -12.02 -16.56
C ARG A 280 -17.35 -12.65 -17.89
N PRO A 281 -18.21 -12.85 -18.91
CA PRO A 281 -17.80 -13.35 -20.22
C PRO A 281 -16.63 -12.57 -20.83
N LEU A 282 -16.57 -11.26 -20.55
CA LEU A 282 -15.41 -10.39 -20.78
C LEU A 282 -14.98 -9.81 -19.43
N PRO A 283 -14.01 -10.40 -18.73
CA PRO A 283 -13.59 -9.95 -17.42
C PRO A 283 -13.18 -8.48 -17.42
N VAL A 284 -13.59 -7.75 -16.40
CA VAL A 284 -13.12 -6.37 -16.18
C VAL A 284 -11.65 -6.40 -15.80
N PHE A 285 -11.27 -7.36 -14.97
CA PHE A 285 -9.89 -7.60 -14.56
C PHE A 285 -9.50 -9.03 -14.90
N ASN A 286 -8.41 -9.18 -15.66
CA ASN A 286 -7.92 -10.48 -16.09
C ASN A 286 -6.63 -10.83 -15.32
N LEU A 287 -6.63 -11.98 -14.65
CA LEU A 287 -5.45 -12.47 -13.92
C LEU A 287 -4.40 -13.10 -14.83
N TYR A 288 -4.76 -13.47 -16.05
CA TYR A 288 -3.82 -14.02 -17.03
C TYR A 288 -3.14 -12.87 -17.76
N ASN A 289 -1.83 -12.77 -17.57
CA ASN A 289 -0.97 -11.85 -18.30
C ASN A 289 0.21 -12.65 -18.82
N TYR A 290 0.45 -12.59 -20.14
CA TYR A 290 1.46 -13.37 -20.84
C TYR A 290 2.64 -12.51 -21.34
N ASP A 291 2.66 -11.21 -21.04
CA ASP A 291 3.70 -10.26 -21.47
C ASP A 291 4.76 -10.01 -20.41
#